data_378d4009e82719a88b28e0b1fd09ac15
#
_entry.id   378d4009e82719a88b28e0b1fd09ac15
#
_cell.length_a   1.000
_cell.length_b   1.000
_cell.length_c   1.000
_cell.angle_alpha   90.00
_cell.angle_beta   90.00
_cell.angle_gamma   90.00
#
_symmetry.space_group_name_H-M   'P 1'
#
loop_
_entity.id
_entity.type
_entity.pdbx_description
1 polymer ?
#
loop_
_entity_poly.entity_id
_entity_poly.type
_entity_poly.pdbx_seq_one_letter_code
_entity_poly.pdbx_strand_id
1 'polypeptide(L)'
;LAEGWHRGVGTAHAEVDAMSQLTPEQLRGSTAVVTLEPCNHTGRTGPCAQALIDAGVARVVYAVDDPGAVSGGGAERLAASDVTVEEGLLRDEGTALLDTWLTVQRLGRPHVTVKWAQSLDGRAAAADGTSMWITGPEARADVHRRRSDADAIVVGIGTVLADDPALTARGAAGQPLSQQPLPVVLGRRAIPDAAQVRRHPRTLIQRPGTDLTMVLDELRDLGIQRVFVEGGPTVAASFLRAGLVDEVLAY
;
A
#
# COMPACT_ATOMS: atom_id res chain seq x y z
N LEU A 1 -26.94 -11.29 -5.63
CA LEU A 1 -27.34 -10.57 -6.83
C LEU A 1 -26.10 -10.22 -7.68
N ALA A 2 -25.17 -9.42 -7.17
CA ALA A 2 -23.92 -9.06 -7.83
C ALA A 2 -22.81 -8.87 -6.81
N GLU A 3 -21.55 -8.95 -7.28
CA GLU A 3 -20.36 -8.67 -6.51
C GLU A 3 -19.53 -7.60 -7.23
N GLY A 4 -18.85 -6.74 -6.47
CA GLY A 4 -17.99 -5.69 -7.01
C GLY A 4 -16.76 -5.46 -6.15
N TRP A 5 -15.69 -4.96 -6.77
CA TRP A 5 -14.47 -4.59 -6.08
C TRP A 5 -13.79 -3.39 -6.73
N HIS A 6 -13.08 -2.61 -5.94
CA HIS A 6 -12.31 -1.48 -6.43
C HIS A 6 -11.04 -1.98 -7.16
N ARG A 7 -10.87 -1.62 -8.43
CA ARG A 7 -9.76 -2.06 -9.29
C ARG A 7 -8.55 -1.12 -9.28
N GLY A 8 -8.59 -0.09 -8.43
CA GLY A 8 -7.51 0.89 -8.32
C GLY A 8 -7.94 2.31 -8.63
N VAL A 9 -7.04 3.24 -8.39
CA VAL A 9 -7.30 4.68 -8.49
C VAL A 9 -7.89 5.08 -9.85
N GLY A 10 -9.04 5.77 -9.82
CA GLY A 10 -9.75 6.23 -11.01
C GLY A 10 -10.79 5.26 -11.56
N THR A 11 -10.95 4.08 -10.94
CA THR A 11 -12.05 3.14 -11.25
C THR A 11 -13.23 3.35 -10.29
N ALA A 12 -14.36 2.72 -10.58
CA ALA A 12 -15.53 2.72 -9.70
C ALA A 12 -15.18 2.07 -8.35
N HIS A 13 -15.79 2.54 -7.27
CA HIS A 13 -15.74 1.85 -5.99
C HIS A 13 -16.55 0.55 -6.05
N ALA A 14 -16.31 -0.37 -5.12
CA ALA A 14 -16.89 -1.70 -5.10
C ALA A 14 -18.44 -1.69 -5.17
N GLU A 15 -19.04 -0.77 -4.44
CA GLU A 15 -20.50 -0.59 -4.42
C GLU A 15 -21.04 -0.21 -5.80
N VAL A 16 -20.41 0.77 -6.45
CA VAL A 16 -20.82 1.22 -7.78
C VAL A 16 -20.54 0.16 -8.84
N ASP A 17 -19.43 -0.58 -8.73
CA ASP A 17 -19.09 -1.70 -9.60
C ASP A 17 -20.14 -2.81 -9.50
N ALA A 18 -20.56 -3.18 -8.27
CA ALA A 18 -21.62 -4.17 -8.06
C ALA A 18 -23.00 -3.68 -8.61
N MET A 19 -23.38 -2.45 -8.28
CA MET A 19 -24.66 -1.87 -8.72
C MET A 19 -24.76 -1.76 -10.23
N SER A 20 -23.65 -1.50 -10.94
CA SER A 20 -23.63 -1.39 -12.40
C SER A 20 -24.04 -2.68 -13.14
N GLN A 21 -24.06 -3.81 -12.46
CA GLN A 21 -24.41 -5.13 -12.98
C GLN A 21 -25.90 -5.47 -12.78
N LEU A 22 -26.67 -4.60 -12.13
CA LEU A 22 -28.05 -4.83 -11.71
C LEU A 22 -29.01 -3.83 -12.34
N THR A 23 -30.27 -4.24 -12.49
CA THR A 23 -31.34 -3.31 -12.91
C THR A 23 -31.84 -2.48 -11.72
N PRO A 24 -32.47 -1.31 -11.96
CA PRO A 24 -33.08 -0.50 -10.89
C PRO A 24 -34.09 -1.26 -10.03
N GLU A 25 -34.82 -2.22 -10.62
CA GLU A 25 -35.80 -3.05 -9.90
C GLU A 25 -35.11 -4.03 -8.94
N GLN A 26 -33.92 -4.57 -9.31
CA GLN A 26 -33.15 -5.47 -8.47
C GLN A 26 -32.46 -4.73 -7.33
N LEU A 27 -32.09 -3.47 -7.54
CA LEU A 27 -31.46 -2.61 -6.53
C LEU A 27 -32.45 -2.14 -5.47
N ARG A 28 -33.68 -1.80 -5.89
CA ARG A 28 -34.69 -1.27 -4.97
C ARG A 28 -35.06 -2.29 -3.90
N GLY A 29 -34.95 -1.87 -2.64
CA GLY A 29 -35.23 -2.74 -1.49
C GLY A 29 -34.16 -3.79 -1.20
N SER A 30 -33.04 -3.81 -1.92
CA SER A 30 -31.94 -4.74 -1.71
C SER A 30 -31.12 -4.41 -0.45
N THR A 31 -30.20 -5.33 -0.10
CA THR A 31 -29.18 -5.13 0.94
C THR A 31 -27.80 -5.07 0.28
N ALA A 32 -27.03 -4.03 0.57
CA ALA A 32 -25.61 -3.95 0.25
C ALA A 32 -24.78 -4.41 1.44
N VAL A 33 -23.82 -5.33 1.20
CA VAL A 33 -22.85 -5.77 2.21
C VAL A 33 -21.48 -5.34 1.71
N VAL A 34 -20.77 -4.53 2.49
CA VAL A 34 -19.51 -3.91 2.09
C VAL A 34 -18.44 -4.03 3.16
N THR A 35 -17.18 -4.03 2.77
CA THR A 35 -16.05 -4.17 3.69
C THR A 35 -15.78 -2.91 4.49
N LEU A 36 -15.86 -1.75 3.83
CA LEU A 36 -15.64 -0.44 4.43
C LEU A 36 -16.94 0.37 4.40
N GLU A 37 -17.15 1.24 5.38
CA GLU A 37 -18.23 2.22 5.38
C GLU A 37 -18.29 2.94 4.01
N PRO A 38 -19.47 3.02 3.34
CA PRO A 38 -19.60 3.71 2.08
C PRO A 38 -19.20 5.17 2.16
N CYS A 39 -18.32 5.61 1.28
CA CYS A 39 -17.77 6.96 1.33
C CYS A 39 -18.82 8.06 1.17
N ASN A 40 -18.56 9.22 1.84
CA ASN A 40 -19.46 10.40 1.83
C ASN A 40 -18.82 11.63 1.15
N HIS A 41 -17.77 11.48 0.37
CA HIS A 41 -17.13 12.61 -0.30
C HIS A 41 -17.26 12.52 -1.82
N THR A 42 -17.25 13.67 -2.47
CA THR A 42 -17.15 13.77 -3.93
C THR A 42 -15.67 13.87 -4.30
N GLY A 43 -15.13 12.77 -4.81
CA GLY A 43 -13.80 12.71 -5.36
C GLY A 43 -13.82 12.72 -6.89
N ARG A 44 -13.17 11.75 -7.53
CA ARG A 44 -13.28 11.51 -8.98
C ARG A 44 -14.63 10.88 -9.36
N THR A 45 -15.26 10.20 -8.42
CA THR A 45 -16.62 9.66 -8.49
C THR A 45 -17.46 10.31 -7.40
N GLY A 46 -18.80 10.27 -7.53
CA GLY A 46 -19.68 10.72 -6.48
C GLY A 46 -19.63 9.81 -5.25
N PRO A 47 -20.21 10.25 -4.09
CA PRO A 47 -20.22 9.47 -2.86
C PRO A 47 -20.97 8.15 -3.03
N CYS A 48 -20.41 7.03 -2.56
CA CYS A 48 -21.10 5.73 -2.60
C CYS A 48 -22.37 5.74 -1.76
N ALA A 49 -22.38 6.43 -0.62
CA ALA A 49 -23.58 6.60 0.20
C ALA A 49 -24.73 7.21 -0.62
N GLN A 50 -24.47 8.27 -1.42
CA GLN A 50 -25.50 8.86 -2.27
C GLN A 50 -25.94 7.90 -3.38
N ALA A 51 -25.02 7.20 -4.02
CA ALA A 51 -25.36 6.24 -5.07
C ALA A 51 -26.28 5.11 -4.55
N LEU A 52 -26.04 4.62 -3.33
CA LEU A 52 -26.88 3.61 -2.69
C LEU A 52 -28.28 4.16 -2.36
N ILE A 53 -28.38 5.40 -1.89
CA ILE A 53 -29.67 6.09 -1.65
C ILE A 53 -30.45 6.24 -2.95
N ASP A 54 -29.81 6.77 -4.00
CA ASP A 54 -30.45 7.00 -5.30
C ASP A 54 -30.91 5.70 -5.95
N ALA A 55 -30.21 4.60 -5.70
CA ALA A 55 -30.59 3.26 -6.16
C ALA A 55 -31.76 2.64 -5.39
N GLY A 56 -32.15 3.22 -4.25
CA GLY A 56 -33.23 2.71 -3.40
C GLY A 56 -32.87 1.46 -2.62
N VAL A 57 -31.59 1.29 -2.26
CA VAL A 57 -31.12 0.23 -1.37
C VAL A 57 -31.76 0.41 0.02
N ALA A 58 -32.35 -0.65 0.57
CA ALA A 58 -33.08 -0.55 1.85
C ALA A 58 -32.17 -0.75 3.08
N ARG A 59 -31.06 -1.47 2.92
CA ARG A 59 -30.16 -1.81 4.02
C ARG A 59 -28.71 -1.84 3.56
N VAL A 60 -27.83 -1.32 4.40
CA VAL A 60 -26.39 -1.38 4.23
C VAL A 60 -25.77 -2.04 5.47
N VAL A 61 -24.92 -3.04 5.25
CA VAL A 61 -24.15 -3.72 6.31
C VAL A 61 -22.68 -3.55 5.98
N TYR A 62 -21.89 -3.02 6.91
CA TYR A 62 -20.45 -2.86 6.66
C TYR A 62 -19.59 -3.40 7.82
N ALA A 63 -18.35 -3.78 7.49
CA ALA A 63 -17.45 -4.38 8.47
C ALA A 63 -16.70 -3.33 9.31
N VAL A 64 -16.12 -2.30 8.66
CA VAL A 64 -15.19 -1.35 9.29
C VAL A 64 -15.59 0.08 8.96
N ASP A 65 -15.53 0.96 9.98
CA ASP A 65 -15.78 2.39 9.82
C ASP A 65 -14.68 3.04 8.97
N ASP A 66 -15.03 4.05 8.17
CA ASP A 66 -14.05 4.88 7.45
C ASP A 66 -13.50 5.98 8.39
N PRO A 67 -12.23 5.89 8.85
CA PRO A 67 -11.65 6.89 9.73
C PRO A 67 -11.23 8.19 9.00
N GLY A 68 -11.41 8.27 7.69
CA GLY A 68 -11.03 9.42 6.88
C GLY A 68 -11.88 10.64 7.21
N ALA A 69 -11.25 11.74 7.61
CA ALA A 69 -11.96 13.00 7.94
C ALA A 69 -12.78 13.57 6.76
N VAL A 70 -12.43 13.18 5.54
CA VAL A 70 -13.09 13.64 4.30
C VAL A 70 -14.05 12.59 3.76
N SER A 71 -13.71 11.31 3.87
CA SER A 71 -14.44 10.19 3.26
C SER A 71 -15.48 9.56 4.15
N GLY A 72 -15.30 9.61 5.47
CA GLY A 72 -16.23 9.05 6.46
C GLY A 72 -17.58 9.77 6.54
N GLY A 73 -18.48 9.21 7.36
CA GLY A 73 -19.82 9.76 7.59
C GLY A 73 -20.88 9.31 6.58
N GLY A 74 -20.59 8.26 5.81
CA GLY A 74 -21.56 7.67 4.90
C GLY A 74 -22.68 6.92 5.61
N ALA A 75 -22.38 6.29 6.73
CA ALA A 75 -23.36 5.62 7.58
C ALA A 75 -24.42 6.58 8.11
N GLU A 76 -24.01 7.74 8.62
CA GLU A 76 -24.91 8.79 9.10
C GLU A 76 -25.81 9.32 7.96
N ARG A 77 -25.23 9.54 6.77
CA ARG A 77 -25.98 10.00 5.60
C ARG A 77 -27.01 8.98 5.14
N LEU A 78 -26.66 7.70 5.12
CA LEU A 78 -27.56 6.60 4.77
C LEU A 78 -28.72 6.53 5.78
N ALA A 79 -28.43 6.54 7.08
CA ALA A 79 -29.45 6.52 8.12
C ALA A 79 -30.39 7.75 8.08
N ALA A 80 -29.85 8.93 7.77
CA ALA A 80 -30.66 10.14 7.58
C ALA A 80 -31.60 10.10 6.34
N SER A 81 -31.39 9.11 5.46
CA SER A 81 -32.19 8.87 4.25
C SER A 81 -33.02 7.60 4.34
N ASP A 82 -33.40 7.17 5.55
CA ASP A 82 -34.22 5.99 5.86
C ASP A 82 -33.62 4.64 5.39
N VAL A 83 -32.32 4.57 5.14
CA VAL A 83 -31.61 3.32 4.89
C VAL A 83 -31.22 2.68 6.23
N THR A 84 -31.60 1.42 6.44
CA THR A 84 -31.16 0.68 7.63
C THR A 84 -29.66 0.42 7.55
N VAL A 85 -28.89 0.86 8.57
CA VAL A 85 -27.44 0.68 8.61
C VAL A 85 -27.05 -0.25 9.75
N GLU A 86 -26.23 -1.22 9.48
CA GLU A 86 -25.61 -2.13 10.47
C GLU A 86 -24.10 -2.14 10.30
N GLU A 87 -23.39 -1.98 11.40
CA GLU A 87 -21.92 -1.92 11.45
C GLU A 87 -21.31 -3.18 12.10
N GLY A 88 -20.06 -3.45 11.78
CA GLY A 88 -19.23 -4.41 12.51
C GLY A 88 -19.39 -5.86 12.09
N LEU A 89 -20.10 -6.15 11.01
CA LEU A 89 -20.16 -7.52 10.47
C LEU A 89 -18.76 -7.97 10.00
N LEU A 90 -18.21 -9.03 10.63
CA LEU A 90 -16.84 -9.52 10.35
C LEU A 90 -15.79 -8.42 10.51
N ARG A 91 -15.88 -7.61 11.57
CA ARG A 91 -15.00 -6.46 11.82
C ARG A 91 -13.52 -6.83 11.84
N ASP A 92 -13.16 -7.93 12.46
CA ASP A 92 -11.76 -8.36 12.60
C ASP A 92 -11.17 -8.76 11.24
N GLU A 93 -11.91 -9.51 10.44
CA GLU A 93 -11.53 -9.90 9.08
C GLU A 93 -11.47 -8.68 8.15
N GLY A 94 -12.44 -7.78 8.25
CA GLY A 94 -12.45 -6.53 7.50
C GLY A 94 -11.26 -5.64 7.86
N THR A 95 -10.95 -5.52 9.15
CA THR A 95 -9.79 -4.76 9.64
C THR A 95 -8.48 -5.37 9.11
N ALA A 96 -8.32 -6.69 9.17
CA ALA A 96 -7.13 -7.37 8.65
C ALA A 96 -6.97 -7.17 7.13
N LEU A 97 -8.07 -7.21 6.38
CA LEU A 97 -8.06 -6.95 4.93
C LEU A 97 -7.65 -5.52 4.59
N LEU A 98 -8.08 -4.55 5.40
CA LEU A 98 -7.87 -3.12 5.17
C LEU A 98 -6.67 -2.54 5.96
N ASP A 99 -5.90 -3.37 6.69
CA ASP A 99 -4.91 -2.95 7.68
C ASP A 99 -3.94 -1.87 7.15
N THR A 100 -3.36 -2.08 5.98
CA THR A 100 -2.44 -1.10 5.36
C THR A 100 -3.14 0.23 5.08
N TRP A 101 -4.35 0.20 4.51
CA TRP A 101 -5.11 1.41 4.20
C TRP A 101 -5.52 2.15 5.48
N LEU A 102 -6.04 1.43 6.48
CA LEU A 102 -6.39 1.98 7.79
C LEU A 102 -5.18 2.60 8.48
N THR A 103 -4.03 1.94 8.41
CA THR A 103 -2.77 2.44 8.96
C THR A 103 -2.37 3.76 8.27
N VAL A 104 -2.43 3.83 6.95
CA VAL A 104 -2.15 5.07 6.19
C VAL A 104 -3.09 6.21 6.62
N GLN A 105 -4.40 5.92 6.78
CA GLN A 105 -5.37 6.93 7.22
C GLN A 105 -5.07 7.43 8.64
N ARG A 106 -4.75 6.52 9.57
CA ARG A 106 -4.43 6.88 10.97
C ARG A 106 -3.12 7.64 11.12
N LEU A 107 -2.08 7.24 10.38
CA LEU A 107 -0.75 7.80 10.50
C LEU A 107 -0.57 9.08 9.66
N GLY A 108 -1.39 9.30 8.65
CA GLY A 108 -1.24 10.39 7.70
C GLY A 108 0.05 10.30 6.87
N ARG A 109 0.69 9.13 6.81
CA ARG A 109 1.89 8.81 6.06
C ARG A 109 1.81 7.41 5.44
N PRO A 110 2.65 7.08 4.44
CA PRO A 110 2.73 5.71 3.93
C PRO A 110 3.06 4.68 5.02
N HIS A 111 2.50 3.48 4.88
CA HIS A 111 2.90 2.31 5.66
C HIS A 111 4.32 1.90 5.25
N VAL A 112 5.19 1.68 6.22
CA VAL A 112 6.60 1.37 6.02
C VAL A 112 6.90 -0.05 6.49
N THR A 113 7.24 -0.91 5.54
CA THR A 113 7.80 -2.24 5.80
C THR A 113 9.32 -2.19 5.64
N VAL A 114 10.08 -2.49 6.68
CA VAL A 114 11.54 -2.61 6.60
C VAL A 114 11.94 -4.07 6.50
N LYS A 115 12.73 -4.40 5.49
CA LYS A 115 13.23 -5.75 5.25
C LYS A 115 14.75 -5.81 5.32
N TRP A 116 15.27 -6.82 5.99
CA TRP A 116 16.69 -7.21 5.89
C TRP A 116 16.85 -8.73 5.87
N ALA A 117 18.03 -9.19 5.44
CA ALA A 117 18.47 -10.56 5.60
C ALA A 117 19.61 -10.60 6.63
N GLN A 118 19.62 -11.63 7.47
CA GLN A 118 20.66 -11.80 8.49
C GLN A 118 20.97 -13.29 8.74
N SER A 119 22.21 -13.55 9.15
CA SER A 119 22.57 -14.84 9.73
C SER A 119 21.99 -15.01 11.14
N LEU A 120 22.05 -16.23 11.69
CA LEU A 120 21.53 -16.52 13.04
C LEU A 120 22.17 -15.66 14.15
N ASP A 121 23.39 -15.18 13.94
CA ASP A 121 24.09 -14.26 14.85
C ASP A 121 23.81 -12.78 14.54
N GLY A 122 22.81 -12.48 13.69
CA GLY A 122 22.35 -11.12 13.41
C GLY A 122 23.23 -10.31 12.44
N ARG A 123 24.09 -10.96 11.63
CA ARG A 123 24.97 -10.28 10.68
C ARG A 123 24.31 -10.15 9.31
N ALA A 124 24.39 -8.95 8.74
CA ALA A 124 23.92 -8.66 7.38
C ALA A 124 24.99 -8.88 6.29
N ALA A 125 26.23 -9.17 6.70
CA ALA A 125 27.36 -9.51 5.83
C ALA A 125 28.40 -10.33 6.62
N ALA A 126 29.19 -11.11 5.91
CA ALA A 126 30.38 -11.80 6.48
C ALA A 126 31.49 -10.79 6.84
N ALA A 127 32.53 -11.26 7.55
CA ALA A 127 33.63 -10.41 8.00
C ALA A 127 34.42 -9.77 6.84
N ASP A 128 34.45 -10.41 5.68
CA ASP A 128 35.06 -9.91 4.44
C ASP A 128 34.15 -8.95 3.63
N GLY A 129 32.93 -8.66 4.13
CA GLY A 129 31.97 -7.82 3.48
C GLY A 129 31.05 -8.55 2.48
N THR A 130 31.20 -9.84 2.29
CA THR A 130 30.34 -10.65 1.40
C THR A 130 28.93 -10.74 1.99
N SER A 131 27.90 -10.39 1.20
CA SER A 131 26.48 -10.41 1.61
C SER A 131 25.58 -11.30 0.74
N MET A 132 26.09 -11.90 -0.29
CA MET A 132 25.34 -12.76 -1.23
C MET A 132 25.75 -14.22 -1.10
N TRP A 133 24.84 -15.20 -0.87
CA TRP A 133 23.42 -15.04 -0.55
C TRP A 133 23.20 -15.53 0.88
N ILE A 134 22.63 -14.71 1.74
CA ILE A 134 22.28 -15.11 3.11
C ILE A 134 21.00 -15.95 3.08
N THR A 135 20.09 -15.66 2.14
CA THR A 135 18.74 -16.28 2.05
C THR A 135 18.61 -17.21 0.85
N GLY A 136 17.77 -18.23 0.99
CA GLY A 136 17.45 -19.18 -0.07
C GLY A 136 16.59 -18.60 -1.19
N PRO A 137 16.37 -19.38 -2.28
CA PRO A 137 15.60 -18.92 -3.43
C PRO A 137 14.13 -18.61 -3.09
N GLU A 138 13.52 -19.33 -2.16
CA GLU A 138 12.14 -19.13 -1.72
C GLU A 138 11.96 -17.76 -1.04
N ALA A 139 12.87 -17.41 -0.11
CA ALA A 139 12.86 -16.11 0.53
C ALA A 139 13.05 -14.97 -0.47
N ARG A 140 13.91 -15.16 -1.48
CA ARG A 140 14.07 -14.17 -2.55
C ARG A 140 12.84 -14.04 -3.43
N ALA A 141 12.12 -15.13 -3.69
CA ALA A 141 10.84 -15.10 -4.41
C ALA A 141 9.78 -14.33 -3.60
N ASP A 142 9.71 -14.54 -2.29
CA ASP A 142 8.83 -13.76 -1.41
C ASP A 142 9.17 -12.26 -1.44
N VAL A 143 10.44 -11.88 -1.38
CA VAL A 143 10.87 -10.48 -1.51
C VAL A 143 10.40 -9.87 -2.84
N HIS A 144 10.50 -10.59 -3.95
CA HIS A 144 10.03 -10.09 -5.24
C HIS A 144 8.51 -9.91 -5.32
N ARG A 145 7.75 -10.80 -4.67
CA ARG A 145 6.30 -10.64 -4.52
C ARG A 145 5.98 -9.38 -3.73
N ARG A 146 6.63 -9.17 -2.57
CA ARG A 146 6.43 -7.97 -1.74
C ARG A 146 6.83 -6.68 -2.45
N ARG A 147 7.84 -6.73 -3.33
CA ARG A 147 8.17 -5.58 -4.18
C ARG A 147 7.04 -5.23 -5.16
N SER A 148 6.33 -6.24 -5.70
CA SER A 148 5.19 -5.98 -6.58
C SER A 148 3.97 -5.43 -5.85
N ASP A 149 3.86 -5.72 -4.55
CA ASP A 149 2.77 -5.25 -3.70
C ASP A 149 3.04 -3.84 -3.13
N ALA A 150 4.29 -3.36 -3.22
CA ALA A 150 4.68 -2.05 -2.74
C ALA A 150 4.54 -0.97 -3.83
N ASP A 151 4.19 0.25 -3.42
CA ASP A 151 4.12 1.41 -4.32
C ASP A 151 5.50 2.04 -4.53
N ALA A 152 6.38 2.00 -3.51
CA ALA A 152 7.75 2.47 -3.58
C ALA A 152 8.73 1.51 -2.89
N ILE A 153 9.96 1.43 -3.45
CA ILE A 153 11.09 0.72 -2.85
C ILE A 153 12.18 1.72 -2.48
N VAL A 154 12.64 1.67 -1.22
CA VAL A 154 13.62 2.62 -0.68
C VAL A 154 14.92 1.89 -0.35
N VAL A 155 16.03 2.39 -0.85
CA VAL A 155 17.38 1.90 -0.51
C VAL A 155 18.32 3.06 -0.19
N GLY A 156 19.40 2.78 0.52
CA GLY A 156 20.50 3.74 0.69
C GLY A 156 21.41 3.79 -0.53
N ILE A 157 22.04 4.94 -0.78
CA ILE A 157 23.06 5.09 -1.82
C ILE A 157 24.23 4.11 -1.63
N GLY A 158 24.51 3.70 -0.40
CA GLY A 158 25.51 2.67 -0.10
C GLY A 158 25.19 1.34 -0.77
N THR A 159 23.93 0.90 -0.72
CA THR A 159 23.43 -0.30 -1.38
C THR A 159 23.57 -0.20 -2.90
N VAL A 160 23.22 0.97 -3.47
CA VAL A 160 23.36 1.18 -4.92
C VAL A 160 24.81 1.06 -5.37
N LEU A 161 25.74 1.61 -4.61
CA LEU A 161 27.18 1.60 -4.95
C LEU A 161 27.86 0.25 -4.70
N ALA A 162 27.34 -0.55 -3.76
CA ALA A 162 27.92 -1.85 -3.41
C ALA A 162 27.34 -2.98 -4.28
N ASP A 163 26.03 -3.00 -4.46
CA ASP A 163 25.29 -4.15 -5.00
C ASP A 163 24.75 -3.91 -6.42
N ASP A 164 24.80 -2.67 -6.91
CA ASP A 164 24.21 -2.22 -8.20
C ASP A 164 22.81 -2.83 -8.47
N PRO A 165 21.84 -2.64 -7.56
CA PRO A 165 20.54 -3.30 -7.66
C PRO A 165 19.65 -2.64 -8.73
N ALA A 166 18.89 -3.47 -9.48
CA ALA A 166 17.88 -2.97 -10.39
C ALA A 166 16.60 -2.48 -9.68
N LEU A 167 16.35 -2.87 -8.43
CA LEU A 167 15.17 -2.55 -7.60
C LEU A 167 13.82 -2.95 -8.21
N THR A 168 13.82 -3.83 -9.19
CA THR A 168 12.61 -4.30 -9.88
C THR A 168 11.94 -5.46 -9.16
N ALA A 169 10.61 -5.55 -9.26
CA ALA A 169 9.84 -6.74 -8.93
C ALA A 169 9.92 -7.73 -10.11
N ARG A 170 10.22 -9.01 -9.82
CA ARG A 170 10.43 -10.05 -10.83
C ARG A 170 9.65 -11.31 -10.49
N GLY A 171 9.15 -12.00 -11.51
CA GLY A 171 8.55 -13.31 -11.38
C GLY A 171 9.58 -14.43 -11.19
N ALA A 172 9.10 -15.65 -11.01
CA ALA A 172 9.93 -16.84 -10.74
C ALA A 172 10.98 -17.15 -11.84
N ALA A 173 10.67 -16.80 -13.09
CA ALA A 173 11.60 -16.95 -14.22
C ALA A 173 12.53 -15.72 -14.43
N GLY A 174 12.55 -14.77 -13.47
CA GLY A 174 13.37 -13.56 -13.53
C GLY A 174 12.83 -12.43 -14.41
N GLN A 175 11.69 -12.63 -15.09
CA GLN A 175 11.05 -11.59 -15.90
C GLN A 175 10.48 -10.47 -15.02
N PRO A 176 10.55 -9.19 -15.45
CA PRO A 176 9.90 -8.09 -14.74
C PRO A 176 8.39 -8.33 -14.65
N LEU A 177 7.80 -8.05 -13.47
CA LEU A 177 6.35 -8.03 -13.29
C LEU A 177 5.76 -6.73 -13.86
N SER A 178 4.46 -6.72 -14.17
CA SER A 178 3.76 -5.54 -14.70
C SER A 178 3.70 -4.39 -13.69
N GLN A 179 3.52 -4.72 -12.40
CA GLN A 179 3.57 -3.74 -11.33
C GLN A 179 5.01 -3.60 -10.81
N GLN A 180 5.47 -2.37 -10.79
CA GLN A 180 6.83 -2.03 -10.35
C GLN A 180 6.78 -0.92 -9.32
N PRO A 181 7.48 -1.06 -8.17
CA PRO A 181 7.57 0.00 -7.18
C PRO A 181 8.35 1.20 -7.70
N LEU A 182 8.05 2.38 -7.21
CA LEU A 182 8.83 3.60 -7.48
C LEU A 182 10.21 3.50 -6.78
N PRO A 183 11.34 3.54 -7.49
CA PRO A 183 12.65 3.43 -6.85
C PRO A 183 13.05 4.76 -6.19
N VAL A 184 13.40 4.69 -4.91
CA VAL A 184 13.85 5.83 -4.09
C VAL A 184 15.20 5.53 -3.49
N VAL A 185 16.19 6.38 -3.72
CA VAL A 185 17.54 6.26 -3.20
C VAL A 185 17.82 7.36 -2.19
N LEU A 186 18.18 6.95 -0.96
CA LEU A 186 18.54 7.87 0.12
C LEU A 186 20.05 8.08 0.18
N GLY A 187 20.48 9.31 0.07
CA GLY A 187 21.88 9.73 0.16
C GLY A 187 22.26 10.80 -0.85
N ARG A 188 23.37 11.50 -0.57
CA ARG A 188 23.83 12.66 -1.36
C ARG A 188 24.87 12.32 -2.43
N ARG A 189 25.51 11.12 -2.33
CA ARG A 189 26.49 10.70 -3.33
C ARG A 189 25.81 10.52 -4.68
N ALA A 190 26.53 10.81 -5.76
CA ALA A 190 25.99 10.61 -7.12
C ALA A 190 25.75 9.11 -7.39
N ILE A 191 24.64 8.82 -8.02
CA ILE A 191 24.35 7.50 -8.58
C ILE A 191 25.11 7.40 -9.91
N PRO A 192 25.97 6.36 -10.09
CA PRO A 192 26.72 6.17 -11.33
C PRO A 192 25.80 6.14 -12.56
N ASP A 193 26.26 6.65 -13.70
CA ASP A 193 25.47 6.67 -14.93
C ASP A 193 25.14 5.27 -15.44
N ALA A 194 26.02 4.30 -15.21
CA ALA A 194 25.85 2.90 -15.59
C ALA A 194 24.97 2.10 -14.62
N ALA A 195 24.60 2.65 -13.45
CA ALA A 195 23.88 1.92 -12.42
C ALA A 195 22.56 1.34 -12.94
N GLN A 196 22.28 0.08 -12.59
CA GLN A 196 21.06 -0.65 -13.05
C GLN A 196 19.77 0.07 -12.64
N VAL A 197 19.72 0.71 -11.47
CA VAL A 197 18.55 1.46 -11.00
C VAL A 197 18.13 2.60 -11.93
N ARG A 198 19.05 3.16 -12.74
CA ARG A 198 18.72 4.19 -13.75
C ARG A 198 17.91 3.64 -14.93
N ARG A 199 17.92 2.32 -15.13
CA ARG A 199 17.14 1.62 -16.16
C ARG A 199 15.79 1.13 -15.64
N HIS A 200 15.44 1.52 -14.40
CA HIS A 200 14.16 1.14 -13.82
C HIS A 200 13.00 1.70 -14.65
N PRO A 201 11.90 0.95 -14.87
CA PRO A 201 10.77 1.41 -15.71
C PRO A 201 10.02 2.62 -15.12
N ARG A 202 10.14 2.85 -13.80
CA ARG A 202 9.60 4.05 -13.15
C ARG A 202 10.71 5.06 -12.86
N THR A 203 10.34 6.34 -12.79
CA THR A 203 11.26 7.45 -12.54
C THR A 203 11.97 7.30 -11.19
N LEU A 204 13.31 7.30 -11.23
CA LEU A 204 14.14 7.24 -10.03
C LEU A 204 14.08 8.56 -9.26
N ILE A 205 13.82 8.46 -7.95
CA ILE A 205 13.89 9.59 -7.01
C ILE A 205 15.14 9.44 -6.15
N GLN A 206 15.92 10.52 -6.02
CA GLN A 206 17.01 10.58 -5.04
C GLN A 206 16.76 11.70 -4.03
N ARG A 207 16.94 11.38 -2.73
CA ARG A 207 16.78 12.34 -1.62
C ARG A 207 17.96 12.24 -0.64
N PRO A 208 18.31 13.32 0.06
CA PRO A 208 19.42 13.30 1.03
C PRO A 208 19.27 12.25 2.14
N GLY A 209 18.03 11.93 2.54
CA GLY A 209 17.76 10.95 3.61
C GLY A 209 18.07 11.44 5.02
N THR A 210 18.20 12.73 5.22
CA THR A 210 18.44 13.36 6.53
C THR A 210 17.14 13.61 7.30
N ASP A 211 16.03 13.74 6.59
CA ASP A 211 14.69 13.85 7.13
C ASP A 211 13.79 12.82 6.44
N LEU A 212 13.53 11.71 7.14
CA LEU A 212 12.72 10.62 6.62
C LEU A 212 11.23 10.95 6.64
N THR A 213 10.78 11.81 7.56
CA THR A 213 9.37 12.24 7.63
C THR A 213 9.03 13.03 6.37
N MET A 214 9.85 14.01 6.03
CA MET A 214 9.68 14.79 4.80
C MET A 214 9.69 13.90 3.53
N VAL A 215 10.54 12.88 3.49
CA VAL A 215 10.55 11.92 2.37
C VAL A 215 9.24 11.14 2.29
N LEU A 216 8.70 10.67 3.43
CA LEU A 216 7.41 9.97 3.45
C LEU A 216 6.24 10.89 3.09
N ASP A 217 6.26 12.16 3.52
CA ASP A 217 5.25 13.15 3.14
C ASP A 217 5.25 13.40 1.62
N GLU A 218 6.44 13.59 1.02
CA GLU A 218 6.56 13.72 -0.44
C GLU A 218 6.03 12.47 -1.17
N LEU A 219 6.32 11.27 -0.65
CA LEU A 219 5.83 10.03 -1.24
C LEU A 219 4.31 9.92 -1.11
N ARG A 220 3.74 10.29 0.04
CA ARG A 220 2.27 10.36 0.22
C ARG A 220 1.63 11.30 -0.81
N ASP A 221 2.20 12.47 -1.01
CA ASP A 221 1.68 13.47 -1.97
C ASP A 221 1.74 12.96 -3.42
N LEU A 222 2.63 12.00 -3.72
CA LEU A 222 2.66 11.24 -4.98
C LEU A 222 1.65 10.08 -5.02
N GLY A 223 0.84 9.88 -3.97
CA GLY A 223 -0.15 8.82 -3.87
C GLY A 223 0.42 7.46 -3.44
N ILE A 224 1.66 7.42 -2.93
CA ILE A 224 2.30 6.21 -2.40
C ILE A 224 1.70 5.89 -1.03
N GLN A 225 1.23 4.67 -0.86
CA GLN A 225 0.66 4.17 0.39
C GLN A 225 1.54 3.12 1.06
N ARG A 226 2.30 2.34 0.28
CA ARG A 226 3.15 1.24 0.77
C ARG A 226 4.59 1.48 0.38
N VAL A 227 5.45 1.66 1.37
CA VAL A 227 6.90 1.84 1.21
C VAL A 227 7.62 0.59 1.69
N PHE A 228 8.39 -0.03 0.80
CA PHE A 228 9.23 -1.18 1.10
C PHE A 228 10.69 -0.76 1.20
N VAL A 229 11.25 -0.78 2.40
CA VAL A 229 12.64 -0.38 2.66
C VAL A 229 13.53 -1.61 2.62
N GLU A 230 14.37 -1.70 1.60
CA GLU A 230 15.40 -2.74 1.44
C GLU A 230 16.82 -2.18 1.59
N GLY A 231 16.98 -1.24 2.49
CA GLY A 231 18.28 -0.63 2.75
C GLY A 231 19.21 -1.55 3.52
N GLY A 232 20.51 -1.25 3.46
CA GLY A 232 21.49 -1.81 4.39
C GLY A 232 21.20 -1.40 5.84
N PRO A 233 21.97 -1.92 6.83
CA PRO A 233 21.72 -1.70 8.25
C PRO A 233 21.53 -0.23 8.64
N THR A 234 22.25 0.68 7.97
CA THR A 234 22.18 2.13 8.25
C THR A 234 20.80 2.70 7.95
N VAL A 235 20.20 2.36 6.80
CA VAL A 235 18.88 2.86 6.43
C VAL A 235 17.80 2.25 7.31
N ALA A 236 17.85 0.93 7.52
CA ALA A 236 16.91 0.23 8.41
C ALA A 236 16.94 0.84 9.83
N ALA A 237 18.15 1.03 10.40
CA ALA A 237 18.31 1.64 11.71
C ALA A 237 17.83 3.11 11.75
N SER A 238 17.91 3.85 10.65
CA SER A 238 17.42 5.23 10.60
C SER A 238 15.90 5.27 10.68
N PHE A 239 15.19 4.41 9.94
CA PHE A 239 13.74 4.29 10.02
C PHE A 239 13.27 3.81 11.40
N LEU A 240 13.95 2.81 11.98
CA LEU A 240 13.64 2.30 13.32
C LEU A 240 13.82 3.38 14.39
N ARG A 241 14.96 4.11 14.39
CA ARG A 241 15.20 5.20 15.35
C ARG A 241 14.21 6.35 15.23
N ALA A 242 13.74 6.61 14.03
CA ALA A 242 12.74 7.66 13.79
C ALA A 242 11.31 7.23 14.17
N GLY A 243 11.07 5.96 14.57
CA GLY A 243 9.74 5.44 14.86
C GLY A 243 8.82 5.38 13.62
N LEU A 244 9.41 5.22 12.43
CA LEU A 244 8.70 5.25 11.15
C LEU A 244 8.51 3.85 10.54
N VAL A 245 8.61 2.79 11.33
CA VAL A 245 8.47 1.40 10.87
C VAL A 245 7.17 0.82 11.41
N ASP A 246 6.34 0.29 10.51
CA ASP A 246 5.07 -0.36 10.85
C ASP A 246 5.18 -1.89 10.80
N GLU A 247 6.02 -2.42 9.91
CA GLU A 247 6.29 -3.85 9.76
C GLU A 247 7.78 -4.13 9.59
N VAL A 248 8.23 -5.24 10.18
CA VAL A 248 9.60 -5.74 10.03
C VAL A 248 9.58 -7.14 9.43
N LEU A 249 10.37 -7.33 8.37
CA LEU A 249 10.59 -8.63 7.73
C LEU A 249 12.06 -9.00 7.85
N ALA A 250 12.37 -9.93 8.74
CA ALA A 250 13.71 -10.50 8.91
C ALA A 250 13.76 -11.89 8.26
N TYR A 251 14.68 -12.08 7.33
CA TYR A 251 14.95 -13.35 6.66
C TYR A 251 16.27 -13.95 7.10
#